data_a3a16774803124d0be4d93a4025e88d3
#
_entry.id   a3a16774803124d0be4d93a4025e88d3
#
_cell.length_a   1.000
_cell.length_b   1.000
_cell.length_c   1.000
_cell.angle_alpha   90.00
_cell.angle_beta   90.00
_cell.angle_gamma   90.00
#
_symmetry.space_group_name_H-M   'P 1'
#
loop_
_entity.id
_entity.type
_entity.pdbx_description
1 polymer ?
#
loop_
_entity_poly.entity_id
_entity_poly.type
_entity_poly.pdbx_seq_one_letter_code
_entity_poly.pdbx_strand_id
1 'polypeptide(L)'
;MTPQPRSRTPRSRPPRPRPPRPRRRVRRALVASALALVLALGGGTAWALDRFVVDHVEIADVQAYEAEQSGTSADASSEGATDAGSTDATVTDTTYASEDAAISISTVVTGSGDDQVTYYVADVTLSDATVLRSAFANNQFGTNITQTTSELAEANDAVFAINGDYYGFRETGIVIRNGVVYRDEGAREGLAFYADGSVEVYDETATTADELVAAGVWNTLSFGPAIVEDGEVVDGIEDVEVDTNVGNHSIQGDQPRTAVGVVDDNHLVFVVVDGRSPGYSAGVDMTELAEIMQSLGATTAYNLDGGGSSTMYFDGELVNDPLGTGTERGTSDILYIGG
;
A
#
# COMPACT_ATOMS: atom_id res chain seq x y z
N MET A 1 43.89 86.26 -65.51
CA MET A 1 42.57 85.62 -65.51
C MET A 1 42.78 84.14 -65.34
N THR A 2 42.66 83.62 -64.13
CA THR A 2 42.82 82.19 -63.78
C THR A 2 41.45 81.58 -63.50
N PRO A 3 41.08 80.48 -64.10
CA PRO A 3 39.77 79.84 -63.86
C PRO A 3 39.78 79.01 -62.55
N GLN A 4 38.78 79.21 -61.76
CA GLN A 4 38.52 78.48 -60.51
C GLN A 4 38.05 77.00 -60.83
N PRO A 5 38.46 76.07 -59.98
CA PRO A 5 37.97 74.67 -60.13
C PRO A 5 36.55 74.46 -59.54
N ARG A 6 35.71 73.82 -60.29
CA ARG A 6 34.35 73.43 -59.90
C ARG A 6 34.37 72.30 -58.84
N SER A 7 33.77 72.54 -57.68
CA SER A 7 33.53 71.50 -56.67
C SER A 7 32.58 70.40 -57.13
N ARG A 8 33.03 69.15 -57.06
CA ARG A 8 32.18 67.98 -57.29
C ARG A 8 31.54 67.57 -55.96
N THR A 9 30.24 67.67 -55.89
CA THR A 9 29.39 67.10 -54.80
C THR A 9 29.47 65.56 -54.79
N PRO A 10 29.67 64.92 -53.63
CA PRO A 10 29.63 63.44 -53.57
C PRO A 10 28.23 62.94 -53.72
N ARG A 11 28.03 62.03 -54.69
CA ARG A 11 26.78 61.27 -54.89
C ARG A 11 26.61 60.34 -53.70
N SER A 12 25.51 60.53 -52.90
CA SER A 12 25.06 59.59 -51.90
C SER A 12 24.69 58.22 -52.52
N ARG A 13 25.32 57.15 -52.03
CA ARG A 13 24.95 55.80 -52.38
C ARG A 13 23.54 55.47 -51.84
N PRO A 14 22.65 54.81 -52.61
CA PRO A 14 21.36 54.38 -52.11
C PRO A 14 21.54 53.27 -51.03
N PRO A 15 20.67 53.23 -49.98
CA PRO A 15 20.75 52.25 -48.95
C PRO A 15 20.52 50.83 -49.51
N ARG A 16 21.40 49.89 -49.11
CA ARG A 16 21.29 48.48 -49.52
C ARG A 16 19.95 47.89 -48.97
N PRO A 17 19.21 47.14 -49.81
CA PRO A 17 17.97 46.49 -49.32
C PRO A 17 18.30 45.50 -48.21
N ARG A 18 17.57 45.58 -47.08
CA ARG A 18 17.68 44.62 -45.98
C ARG A 18 17.25 43.23 -46.51
N PRO A 19 18.02 42.14 -46.15
CA PRO A 19 17.65 40.81 -46.58
C PRO A 19 16.29 40.42 -45.94
N PRO A 20 15.42 39.69 -46.68
CA PRO A 20 14.13 39.29 -46.20
C PRO A 20 14.30 38.36 -44.98
N ARG A 21 13.69 38.72 -43.83
CA ARG A 21 13.70 37.92 -42.62
C ARG A 21 13.12 36.51 -42.93
N PRO A 22 13.74 35.45 -42.43
CA PRO A 22 13.32 34.07 -42.75
C PRO A 22 12.04 33.68 -42.02
N ARG A 23 10.89 34.20 -42.50
CA ARG A 23 9.55 33.84 -41.95
C ARG A 23 9.28 32.33 -41.99
N ARG A 24 9.91 31.60 -42.89
CA ARG A 24 9.78 30.13 -42.95
C ARG A 24 10.49 29.40 -41.82
N ARG A 25 11.64 29.89 -41.31
CA ARG A 25 12.36 29.25 -40.19
C ARG A 25 11.59 29.42 -38.85
N VAL A 26 11.01 30.58 -38.61
CA VAL A 26 10.20 30.85 -37.41
C VAL A 26 8.92 29.98 -37.41
N ARG A 27 8.22 29.87 -38.54
CA ARG A 27 7.04 28.99 -38.64
C ARG A 27 7.40 27.52 -38.43
N ARG A 28 8.52 27.03 -38.98
CA ARG A 28 8.99 25.65 -38.74
C ARG A 28 9.37 25.42 -37.27
N ALA A 29 10.02 26.38 -36.63
CA ALA A 29 10.35 26.29 -35.21
C ALA A 29 9.07 26.27 -34.34
N LEU A 30 8.08 27.12 -34.60
CA LEU A 30 6.81 27.12 -33.89
C LEU A 30 6.01 25.81 -34.08
N VAL A 31 5.98 25.26 -35.29
CA VAL A 31 5.33 23.97 -35.55
C VAL A 31 6.06 22.83 -34.86
N ALA A 32 7.39 22.83 -34.90
CA ALA A 32 8.20 21.82 -34.20
C ALA A 32 8.03 21.91 -32.68
N SER A 33 7.98 23.13 -32.10
CA SER A 33 7.73 23.32 -30.68
C SER A 33 6.31 22.92 -30.28
N ALA A 34 5.31 23.21 -31.10
CA ALA A 34 3.93 22.77 -30.84
C ALA A 34 3.80 21.24 -30.91
N LEU A 35 4.46 20.60 -31.89
CA LEU A 35 4.48 19.14 -32.00
C LEU A 35 5.20 18.49 -30.84
N ALA A 36 6.34 19.05 -30.41
CA ALA A 36 7.06 18.57 -29.23
C ALA A 36 6.23 18.71 -27.94
N LEU A 37 5.49 19.80 -27.80
CA LEU A 37 4.58 20.00 -26.66
C LEU A 37 3.43 18.98 -26.66
N VAL A 38 2.81 18.73 -27.82
CA VAL A 38 1.75 17.71 -27.97
C VAL A 38 2.27 16.32 -27.68
N LEU A 39 3.48 15.98 -28.14
CA LEU A 39 4.11 14.70 -27.84
C LEU A 39 4.48 14.56 -26.36
N ALA A 40 4.97 15.62 -25.72
CA ALA A 40 5.29 15.63 -24.31
C ALA A 40 4.03 15.51 -23.43
N LEU A 41 2.97 16.24 -23.78
CA LEU A 41 1.69 16.16 -23.08
C LEU A 41 1.01 14.82 -23.33
N GLY A 42 0.98 14.33 -24.57
CA GLY A 42 0.39 13.03 -24.91
C GLY A 42 1.17 11.86 -24.29
N GLY A 43 2.50 11.91 -24.35
CA GLY A 43 3.37 10.90 -23.73
C GLY A 43 3.28 10.91 -22.20
N GLY A 44 3.27 12.10 -21.58
CA GLY A 44 3.09 12.24 -20.13
C GLY A 44 1.72 11.76 -19.65
N THR A 45 0.66 12.05 -20.39
CA THR A 45 -0.69 11.56 -20.07
C THR A 45 -0.79 10.05 -20.22
N ALA A 46 -0.25 9.48 -21.30
CA ALA A 46 -0.25 8.04 -21.53
C ALA A 46 0.53 7.30 -20.43
N TRP A 47 1.71 7.81 -20.06
CA TRP A 47 2.51 7.27 -18.95
C TRP A 47 1.75 7.36 -17.62
N ALA A 48 1.10 8.49 -17.33
CA ALA A 48 0.36 8.64 -16.08
C ALA A 48 -0.87 7.71 -16.02
N LEU A 49 -1.57 7.52 -17.13
CA LEU A 49 -2.69 6.57 -17.21
C LEU A 49 -2.20 5.13 -17.02
N ASP A 50 -1.13 4.74 -17.69
CA ASP A 50 -0.52 3.43 -17.57
C ASP A 50 -0.04 3.18 -16.14
N ARG A 51 0.66 4.14 -15.54
CA ARG A 51 1.26 4.02 -14.19
C ARG A 51 0.23 3.99 -13.05
N PHE A 52 -0.90 4.70 -13.17
CA PHE A 52 -1.81 4.95 -12.04
C PHE A 52 -3.26 4.50 -12.26
N VAL A 53 -3.63 4.06 -13.45
CA VAL A 53 -5.03 3.78 -13.78
C VAL A 53 -5.24 2.45 -14.49
N VAL A 54 -4.29 2.02 -15.32
CA VAL A 54 -4.42 0.76 -16.06
C VAL A 54 -4.02 -0.39 -15.17
N ASP A 55 -4.90 -1.38 -15.03
CA ASP A 55 -4.62 -2.61 -14.32
C ASP A 55 -3.62 -3.47 -15.11
N HIS A 56 -2.56 -3.89 -14.44
CA HIS A 56 -1.56 -4.79 -15.01
C HIS A 56 -1.66 -6.16 -14.32
N VAL A 57 -2.47 -7.04 -14.88
CA VAL A 57 -2.70 -8.39 -14.34
C VAL A 57 -1.54 -9.30 -14.71
N GLU A 58 -0.87 -9.86 -13.71
CA GLU A 58 0.20 -10.85 -13.85
C GLU A 58 -0.35 -12.27 -13.63
N ILE A 59 -1.20 -12.45 -12.61
CA ILE A 59 -1.92 -13.69 -12.32
C ILE A 59 -3.41 -13.38 -12.32
N ALA A 60 -4.16 -13.98 -13.24
CA ALA A 60 -5.57 -13.67 -13.46
C ALA A 60 -6.53 -14.42 -12.54
N ASP A 61 -6.08 -15.50 -11.90
CA ASP A 61 -6.83 -16.31 -10.95
C ASP A 61 -5.88 -16.82 -9.87
N VAL A 62 -5.88 -16.12 -8.75
CA VAL A 62 -5.00 -16.41 -7.61
C VAL A 62 -5.34 -17.74 -6.97
N GLN A 63 -6.63 -18.06 -6.79
CA GLN A 63 -7.04 -19.32 -6.17
C GLN A 63 -6.60 -20.53 -7.00
N ALA A 64 -6.72 -20.45 -8.33
CA ALA A 64 -6.22 -21.49 -9.22
C ALA A 64 -4.68 -21.61 -9.16
N TYR A 65 -3.98 -20.48 -9.08
CA TYR A 65 -2.52 -20.45 -8.95
C TYR A 65 -2.05 -21.05 -7.61
N GLU A 66 -2.68 -20.71 -6.50
CA GLU A 66 -2.39 -21.29 -5.17
C GLU A 66 -2.62 -22.82 -5.16
N ALA A 67 -3.72 -23.30 -5.75
CA ALA A 67 -4.03 -24.71 -5.85
C ALA A 67 -2.98 -25.48 -6.68
N GLU A 68 -2.46 -24.87 -7.74
CA GLU A 68 -1.38 -25.44 -8.56
C GLU A 68 -0.05 -25.53 -7.79
N GLN A 69 0.32 -24.45 -7.08
CA GLN A 69 1.56 -24.39 -6.32
C GLN A 69 1.55 -25.32 -5.09
N SER A 70 0.43 -25.43 -4.40
CA SER A 70 0.26 -26.33 -3.25
C SER A 70 0.14 -27.81 -3.62
N GLY A 71 0.14 -28.14 -4.92
CA GLY A 71 -0.02 -29.53 -5.41
C GLY A 71 -1.42 -30.09 -5.19
N THR A 72 -2.38 -29.26 -4.83
CA THR A 72 -3.78 -29.62 -4.69
C THR A 72 -4.44 -29.46 -6.05
N SER A 73 -4.57 -30.55 -6.82
CA SER A 73 -5.17 -30.50 -8.16
C SER A 73 -6.60 -29.98 -8.08
N ALA A 74 -6.98 -29.07 -8.97
CA ALA A 74 -8.31 -28.47 -9.10
C ALA A 74 -9.47 -29.49 -9.32
N ASP A 75 -9.19 -30.77 -9.48
CA ASP A 75 -10.17 -31.86 -9.56
C ASP A 75 -10.73 -32.28 -8.20
N ALA A 76 -10.20 -31.78 -7.08
CA ALA A 76 -10.73 -32.04 -5.73
C ALA A 76 -11.71 -30.96 -5.24
N SER A 77 -11.91 -29.87 -6.00
CA SER A 77 -12.72 -28.72 -5.58
C SER A 77 -14.22 -28.85 -5.84
N SER A 78 -14.75 -30.04 -6.23
CA SER A 78 -16.20 -30.26 -6.30
C SER A 78 -16.76 -31.23 -5.26
N GLU A 79 -15.90 -31.86 -4.45
CA GLU A 79 -16.37 -32.71 -3.33
C GLU A 79 -15.44 -32.55 -2.13
N GLY A 80 -15.55 -31.43 -1.38
CA GLY A 80 -14.83 -31.37 -0.13
C GLY A 80 -14.39 -29.99 0.35
N ALA A 81 -14.93 -28.89 -0.16
CA ALA A 81 -15.17 -27.75 0.71
C ALA A 81 -16.36 -28.16 1.59
N THR A 82 -16.13 -29.09 2.50
CA THR A 82 -16.98 -29.14 3.67
C THR A 82 -16.79 -27.81 4.35
N ASP A 83 -17.88 -27.04 4.34
CA ASP A 83 -18.27 -26.12 5.35
C ASP A 83 -17.64 -26.57 6.71
N ALA A 84 -16.41 -26.14 6.93
CA ALA A 84 -15.72 -26.18 8.20
C ALA A 84 -15.91 -24.81 8.87
N GLY A 85 -17.07 -24.19 8.65
CA GLY A 85 -17.58 -23.21 9.57
C GLY A 85 -17.76 -23.96 10.89
N SER A 86 -16.92 -23.66 11.87
CA SER A 86 -17.07 -24.17 13.21
C SER A 86 -18.52 -23.92 13.63
N THR A 87 -19.32 -24.98 13.74
CA THR A 87 -20.75 -24.92 14.11
C THR A 87 -20.95 -24.40 15.53
N ASP A 88 -19.88 -24.06 16.25
CA ASP A 88 -19.85 -23.58 17.63
C ASP A 88 -19.20 -22.17 17.77
N ALA A 89 -19.01 -21.42 16.68
CA ALA A 89 -18.50 -20.05 16.78
C ALA A 89 -19.48 -19.15 17.53
N THR A 90 -18.97 -18.33 18.42
CA THR A 90 -19.74 -17.31 19.14
C THR A 90 -19.31 -15.93 18.67
N VAL A 91 -20.24 -15.14 18.13
CA VAL A 91 -20.02 -13.78 17.65
C VAL A 91 -20.87 -12.81 18.46
N THR A 92 -20.28 -11.67 18.79
CA THR A 92 -20.96 -10.48 19.36
C THR A 92 -20.50 -9.26 18.57
N ASP A 93 -21.04 -8.09 18.84
CA ASP A 93 -20.65 -6.84 18.17
C ASP A 93 -19.14 -6.52 18.25
N THR A 94 -18.39 -7.12 19.20
CA THR A 94 -16.98 -6.82 19.44
C THR A 94 -16.12 -8.06 19.71
N THR A 95 -16.67 -9.25 19.69
CA THR A 95 -15.90 -10.47 19.96
C THR A 95 -16.29 -11.61 19.03
N TYR A 96 -15.31 -12.40 18.64
CA TYR A 96 -15.45 -13.67 17.96
C TYR A 96 -14.68 -14.75 18.71
N ALA A 97 -15.24 -15.94 18.83
CA ALA A 97 -14.55 -17.09 19.39
C ALA A 97 -14.98 -18.37 18.67
N SER A 98 -14.00 -19.09 18.15
CA SER A 98 -14.14 -20.39 17.53
C SER A 98 -13.03 -21.33 18.01
N GLU A 99 -12.93 -22.53 17.43
CA GLU A 99 -11.79 -23.42 17.66
C GLU A 99 -10.49 -22.83 17.09
N ASP A 100 -10.58 -22.05 16.01
CA ASP A 100 -9.43 -21.56 15.25
C ASP A 100 -8.94 -20.19 15.71
N ALA A 101 -9.83 -19.32 16.18
CA ALA A 101 -9.47 -17.95 16.56
C ALA A 101 -10.33 -17.38 17.68
N ALA A 102 -9.72 -16.53 18.49
CA ALA A 102 -10.41 -15.63 19.41
C ALA A 102 -10.02 -14.19 19.08
N ILE A 103 -11.03 -13.33 18.86
CA ILE A 103 -10.85 -11.93 18.46
C ILE A 103 -11.62 -11.04 19.43
N SER A 104 -11.01 -9.96 19.89
CA SER A 104 -11.64 -8.91 20.70
C SER A 104 -11.35 -7.54 20.11
N ILE A 105 -12.41 -6.80 19.75
CA ILE A 105 -12.32 -5.45 19.20
C ILE A 105 -12.56 -4.43 20.31
N SER A 106 -11.71 -3.42 20.37
CA SER A 106 -11.90 -2.29 21.28
C SER A 106 -11.65 -0.95 20.58
N THR A 107 -12.39 0.09 21.01
CA THR A 107 -12.22 1.45 20.54
C THR A 107 -11.57 2.28 21.63
N VAL A 108 -10.54 3.03 21.26
CA VAL A 108 -9.83 3.93 22.18
C VAL A 108 -9.92 5.36 21.65
N VAL A 109 -10.25 6.30 22.53
CA VAL A 109 -10.28 7.73 22.22
C VAL A 109 -9.37 8.45 23.20
N THR A 110 -8.39 9.18 22.68
CA THR A 110 -7.44 9.97 23.46
C THR A 110 -7.46 11.43 23.01
N GLY A 111 -6.87 12.33 23.80
CA GLY A 111 -6.87 13.75 23.47
C GLY A 111 -8.25 14.40 23.52
N SER A 112 -8.39 15.56 22.92
CA SER A 112 -9.67 16.28 22.83
C SER A 112 -9.62 17.41 21.79
N GLY A 113 -10.77 17.77 21.21
CA GLY A 113 -10.85 18.83 20.20
C GLY A 113 -10.11 18.44 18.92
N ASP A 114 -9.27 19.34 18.40
CA ASP A 114 -8.54 19.09 17.16
C ASP A 114 -7.38 18.08 17.32
N ASP A 115 -6.94 17.84 18.56
CA ASP A 115 -5.89 16.85 18.90
C ASP A 115 -6.49 15.51 19.36
N GLN A 116 -7.79 15.29 19.16
CA GLN A 116 -8.41 14.00 19.47
C GLN A 116 -7.91 12.94 18.51
N VAL A 117 -7.61 11.75 19.03
CA VAL A 117 -7.24 10.56 18.26
C VAL A 117 -8.21 9.44 18.62
N THR A 118 -8.77 8.81 17.60
CA THR A 118 -9.61 7.62 17.71
C THR A 118 -8.90 6.47 17.01
N TYR A 119 -8.71 5.35 17.69
CA TYR A 119 -8.15 4.16 17.10
C TYR A 119 -8.85 2.90 17.62
N TYR A 120 -8.71 1.84 16.83
CA TYR A 120 -9.35 0.55 17.05
C TYR A 120 -8.28 -0.51 17.16
N VAL A 121 -8.47 -1.40 18.11
CA VAL A 121 -7.55 -2.49 18.42
C VAL A 121 -8.30 -3.79 18.26
N ALA A 122 -7.77 -4.69 17.44
CA ALA A 122 -8.16 -6.09 17.42
C ALA A 122 -7.07 -6.90 18.12
N ASP A 123 -7.41 -7.50 19.24
CA ASP A 123 -6.59 -8.47 19.96
C ASP A 123 -7.00 -9.87 19.46
N VAL A 124 -6.04 -10.60 18.88
CA VAL A 124 -6.28 -11.81 18.11
C VAL A 124 -5.36 -12.93 18.59
N THR A 125 -5.97 -14.02 19.06
CA THR A 125 -5.25 -15.26 19.36
C THR A 125 -5.68 -16.35 18.38
N LEU A 126 -4.72 -17.01 17.77
CA LEU A 126 -4.93 -18.05 16.76
C LEU A 126 -4.57 -19.42 17.32
N SER A 127 -5.27 -20.48 16.90
CA SER A 127 -4.88 -21.85 17.20
C SER A 127 -3.68 -22.29 16.38
N ASP A 128 -3.54 -21.73 15.17
CA ASP A 128 -2.49 -22.00 14.19
C ASP A 128 -2.25 -20.73 13.36
N ALA A 129 -0.98 -20.40 13.08
CA ALA A 129 -0.63 -19.17 12.36
C ALA A 129 -1.21 -19.11 10.93
N THR A 130 -1.49 -20.26 10.31
CA THR A 130 -2.04 -20.34 8.96
C THR A 130 -3.52 -19.97 8.87
N VAL A 131 -4.19 -19.78 10.02
CA VAL A 131 -5.54 -19.19 10.12
C VAL A 131 -5.53 -17.72 9.67
N LEU A 132 -4.42 -16.99 9.87
CA LEU A 132 -4.24 -15.65 9.30
C LEU A 132 -3.89 -15.76 7.82
N ARG A 133 -4.85 -15.46 6.99
CA ARG A 133 -4.73 -15.55 5.52
C ARG A 133 -4.64 -14.17 4.88
N SER A 134 -4.28 -14.17 3.61
CA SER A 134 -4.35 -13.00 2.75
C SER A 134 -5.18 -13.29 1.51
N ALA A 135 -5.88 -12.25 1.01
CA ALA A 135 -6.61 -12.31 -0.24
C ALA A 135 -6.34 -11.08 -1.09
N PHE A 136 -6.19 -11.29 -2.39
CA PHE A 136 -5.90 -10.24 -3.37
C PHE A 136 -7.17 -9.65 -3.98
N ALA A 137 -7.13 -8.37 -4.29
CA ALA A 137 -8.21 -7.66 -4.98
C ALA A 137 -8.63 -8.38 -6.27
N ASN A 138 -9.94 -8.59 -6.45
CA ASN A 138 -10.55 -9.26 -7.59
C ASN A 138 -10.01 -10.69 -7.86
N ASN A 139 -9.44 -11.37 -6.85
CA ASN A 139 -8.75 -12.66 -6.99
C ASN A 139 -7.63 -12.62 -8.06
N GLN A 140 -6.93 -11.47 -8.18
CA GLN A 140 -5.89 -11.23 -9.16
C GLN A 140 -4.64 -10.67 -8.51
N PHE A 141 -3.46 -11.05 -9.00
CA PHE A 141 -2.20 -10.44 -8.62
C PHE A 141 -1.66 -9.58 -9.77
N GLY A 142 -1.11 -8.42 -9.42
CA GLY A 142 -0.54 -7.47 -10.37
C GLY A 142 -0.51 -6.05 -9.83
N THR A 143 -0.38 -5.04 -10.69
CA THR A 143 -0.34 -3.64 -10.26
C THR A 143 -1.60 -2.88 -10.67
N ASN A 144 -1.95 -1.87 -9.87
CA ASN A 144 -3.16 -1.02 -9.96
C ASN A 144 -4.50 -1.76 -9.77
N ILE A 145 -4.49 -3.02 -9.36
CA ILE A 145 -5.70 -3.79 -9.08
C ILE A 145 -6.12 -3.51 -7.65
N THR A 146 -7.33 -3.00 -7.45
CA THR A 146 -7.83 -2.62 -6.13
C THR A 146 -9.28 -3.01 -5.92
N GLN A 147 -9.63 -3.25 -4.66
CA GLN A 147 -10.98 -3.50 -4.16
C GLN A 147 -11.06 -2.96 -2.73
N THR A 148 -12.22 -2.62 -2.20
CA THR A 148 -12.31 -2.19 -0.80
C THR A 148 -12.04 -3.35 0.16
N THR A 149 -11.57 -3.05 1.36
CA THR A 149 -11.32 -4.07 2.39
C THR A 149 -12.59 -4.83 2.72
N SER A 150 -13.74 -4.15 2.82
CA SER A 150 -15.03 -4.78 3.07
C SER A 150 -15.47 -5.72 1.94
N GLU A 151 -15.35 -5.31 0.67
CA GLU A 151 -15.68 -6.18 -0.48
C GLU A 151 -14.77 -7.41 -0.55
N LEU A 152 -13.48 -7.25 -0.23
CA LEU A 152 -12.53 -8.37 -0.15
C LEU A 152 -12.86 -9.31 1.00
N ALA A 153 -13.21 -8.77 2.17
CA ALA A 153 -13.62 -9.55 3.33
C ALA A 153 -14.87 -10.37 3.05
N GLU A 154 -15.92 -9.75 2.48
CA GLU A 154 -17.15 -10.42 2.08
C GLU A 154 -16.91 -11.53 1.04
N ALA A 155 -16.04 -11.26 0.04
CA ALA A 155 -15.73 -12.22 -1.02
C ALA A 155 -14.94 -13.45 -0.52
N ASN A 156 -14.36 -13.39 0.68
CA ASN A 156 -13.57 -14.46 1.30
C ASN A 156 -14.20 -14.99 2.60
N ASP A 157 -15.47 -14.70 2.85
CA ASP A 157 -16.20 -15.13 4.06
C ASP A 157 -15.42 -14.80 5.35
N ALA A 158 -14.79 -13.62 5.39
CA ALA A 158 -13.97 -13.19 6.51
C ALA A 158 -14.84 -12.71 7.68
N VAL A 159 -14.55 -13.16 8.89
CA VAL A 159 -15.09 -12.57 10.11
C VAL A 159 -14.30 -11.34 10.55
N PHE A 160 -13.01 -11.29 10.24
CA PHE A 160 -12.12 -10.17 10.53
C PHE A 160 -11.22 -9.90 9.33
N ALA A 161 -11.02 -8.63 9.00
CA ALA A 161 -10.03 -8.22 8.03
C ALA A 161 -9.48 -6.81 8.31
N ILE A 162 -8.24 -6.60 7.86
CA ILE A 162 -7.62 -5.27 7.73
C ILE A 162 -7.07 -5.10 6.32
N ASN A 163 -6.88 -3.85 5.88
CA ASN A 163 -6.10 -3.59 4.68
C ASN A 163 -4.70 -4.19 4.81
N GLY A 164 -4.21 -4.74 3.71
CA GLY A 164 -2.88 -5.33 3.66
C GLY A 164 -1.79 -4.35 3.23
N ASP A 165 -0.94 -4.84 2.33
CA ASP A 165 0.26 -4.19 1.87
C ASP A 165 -0.01 -3.24 0.68
N TYR A 166 1.01 -2.46 0.31
CA TYR A 166 1.01 -1.54 -0.84
C TYR A 166 1.64 -2.17 -2.11
N TYR A 167 1.75 -3.50 -2.17
CA TYR A 167 2.46 -4.22 -3.22
C TYR A 167 1.93 -3.91 -4.63
N GLY A 168 0.64 -3.65 -4.77
CA GLY A 168 -0.03 -3.38 -6.05
C GLY A 168 0.30 -2.03 -6.67
N PHE A 169 1.01 -1.16 -5.96
CA PHE A 169 1.48 0.14 -6.46
C PHE A 169 3.01 0.24 -6.55
N ARG A 170 3.69 -0.89 -6.34
CA ARG A 170 5.15 -1.05 -6.39
C ARG A 170 5.53 -2.21 -7.29
N GLU A 171 6.74 -2.14 -7.84
CA GLU A 171 7.37 -3.23 -8.60
C GLU A 171 8.35 -4.03 -7.73
N THR A 172 8.58 -3.62 -6.48
CA THR A 172 9.52 -4.21 -5.53
C THR A 172 8.82 -4.74 -4.29
N GLY A 173 9.53 -5.54 -3.52
CA GLY A 173 9.09 -6.24 -2.32
C GLY A 173 8.99 -7.75 -2.53
N ILE A 174 9.23 -8.53 -1.49
CA ILE A 174 8.96 -9.96 -1.50
C ILE A 174 7.49 -10.16 -1.11
N VAL A 175 6.72 -10.79 -2.01
CA VAL A 175 5.29 -11.06 -1.79
C VAL A 175 5.08 -12.56 -1.73
N ILE A 176 4.87 -13.06 -0.52
CA ILE A 176 4.43 -14.42 -0.20
C ILE A 176 3.06 -14.29 0.45
N ARG A 177 2.06 -15.02 -0.03
CA ARG A 177 0.73 -15.08 0.56
C ARG A 177 0.27 -16.53 0.65
N ASN A 178 -0.21 -16.92 1.82
CA ASN A 178 -0.68 -18.28 2.09
C ASN A 178 0.36 -19.36 1.70
N GLY A 179 1.65 -19.09 1.93
CA GLY A 179 2.77 -19.98 1.60
C GLY A 179 3.16 -20.05 0.11
N VAL A 180 2.57 -19.19 -0.73
CA VAL A 180 2.83 -19.15 -2.18
C VAL A 180 3.56 -17.88 -2.56
N VAL A 181 4.58 -17.99 -3.43
CA VAL A 181 5.38 -16.88 -3.94
C VAL A 181 4.67 -16.19 -5.10
N TYR A 182 4.57 -14.87 -5.03
CA TYR A 182 4.01 -14.00 -6.08
C TYR A 182 5.03 -13.04 -6.66
N ARG A 183 5.98 -12.55 -5.83
CA ARG A 183 7.06 -11.65 -6.25
C ARG A 183 8.30 -11.89 -5.41
N ASP A 184 9.47 -11.83 -6.03
CA ASP A 184 10.79 -11.95 -5.39
C ASP A 184 11.71 -10.79 -5.84
N GLU A 185 11.35 -9.57 -5.44
CA GLU A 185 12.07 -8.33 -5.79
C GLU A 185 12.39 -7.53 -4.52
N GLY A 186 13.19 -8.14 -3.62
CA GLY A 186 13.53 -7.59 -2.31
C GLY A 186 14.16 -6.20 -2.40
N ALA A 187 13.68 -5.24 -1.60
CA ALA A 187 14.12 -3.85 -1.67
C ALA A 187 14.26 -3.14 -0.32
N ARG A 188 13.69 -3.68 0.74
CA ARG A 188 13.62 -3.00 2.04
C ARG A 188 13.51 -3.99 3.18
N GLU A 189 13.18 -3.48 4.36
CA GLU A 189 12.78 -4.28 5.50
C GLU A 189 11.37 -4.82 5.30
N GLY A 190 11.18 -6.09 5.57
CA GLY A 190 9.90 -6.79 5.50
C GLY A 190 9.54 -7.44 6.83
N LEU A 191 8.28 -7.85 6.96
CA LEU A 191 7.80 -8.67 8.07
C LEU A 191 7.40 -10.05 7.52
N ALA A 192 7.91 -11.12 8.12
CA ALA A 192 7.61 -12.49 7.76
C ALA A 192 6.81 -13.18 8.87
N PHE A 193 5.66 -13.75 8.52
CA PHE A 193 4.86 -14.62 9.38
C PHE A 193 5.15 -16.06 9.01
N TYR A 194 5.58 -16.86 9.98
CA TYR A 194 5.87 -18.27 9.78
C TYR A 194 4.67 -19.14 10.16
N ALA A 195 4.54 -20.28 9.53
CA ALA A 195 3.47 -21.24 9.81
C ALA A 195 3.54 -21.84 11.24
N ASP A 196 4.67 -21.74 11.93
CA ASP A 196 4.84 -22.16 13.32
C ASP A 196 4.38 -21.11 14.35
N GLY A 197 3.95 -19.91 13.92
CA GLY A 197 3.49 -18.82 14.76
C GLY A 197 4.52 -17.75 15.04
N SER A 198 5.79 -18.00 14.73
CA SER A 198 6.81 -16.95 14.85
C SER A 198 6.66 -15.86 13.80
N VAL A 199 7.11 -14.66 14.13
CA VAL A 199 7.08 -13.49 13.23
C VAL A 199 8.38 -12.74 13.36
N GLU A 200 9.04 -12.43 12.25
CA GLU A 200 10.34 -11.78 12.22
C GLU A 200 10.36 -10.59 11.25
N VAL A 201 11.06 -9.54 11.67
CA VAL A 201 11.52 -8.47 10.76
C VAL A 201 12.76 -8.97 10.02
N TYR A 202 12.82 -8.80 8.71
CA TYR A 202 13.92 -9.30 7.89
C TYR A 202 14.33 -8.31 6.81
N ASP A 203 15.58 -8.40 6.36
CA ASP A 203 16.09 -7.63 5.22
C ASP A 203 15.80 -8.40 3.93
N GLU A 204 14.82 -7.91 3.14
CA GLU A 204 14.44 -8.50 1.86
C GLU A 204 15.61 -8.62 0.88
N THR A 205 16.63 -7.76 0.99
CA THR A 205 17.79 -7.77 0.09
C THR A 205 18.82 -8.86 0.42
N ALA A 206 18.66 -9.49 1.57
CA ALA A 206 19.57 -10.52 2.08
C ALA A 206 19.07 -11.96 1.88
N THR A 207 17.86 -12.14 1.34
CA THR A 207 17.21 -13.44 1.15
C THR A 207 16.42 -13.49 -0.15
N THR A 208 15.74 -14.59 -0.43
CA THR A 208 14.85 -14.80 -1.55
C THR A 208 13.50 -15.35 -1.09
N ALA A 209 12.46 -15.19 -1.89
CA ALA A 209 11.14 -15.73 -1.58
C ALA A 209 11.18 -17.26 -1.44
N ASP A 210 11.96 -17.95 -2.28
CA ASP A 210 12.11 -19.41 -2.19
C ASP A 210 12.77 -19.86 -0.88
N GLU A 211 13.79 -19.13 -0.40
CA GLU A 211 14.44 -19.40 0.90
C GLU A 211 13.45 -19.18 2.06
N LEU A 212 12.65 -18.12 2.01
CA LEU A 212 11.62 -17.82 3.02
C LEU A 212 10.55 -18.91 3.07
N VAL A 213 10.01 -19.33 1.92
CA VAL A 213 9.01 -20.42 1.86
C VAL A 213 9.64 -21.74 2.35
N ALA A 214 10.87 -22.03 1.98
CA ALA A 214 11.59 -23.24 2.48
C ALA A 214 11.83 -23.19 4.00
N ALA A 215 11.91 -22.00 4.59
CA ALA A 215 12.00 -21.79 6.04
C ALA A 215 10.62 -21.85 6.75
N GLY A 216 9.51 -21.92 6.00
CA GLY A 216 8.15 -22.02 6.55
C GLY A 216 7.39 -20.71 6.61
N VAL A 217 7.81 -19.68 5.87
CA VAL A 217 7.07 -18.42 5.79
C VAL A 217 5.73 -18.63 5.12
N TRP A 218 4.68 -18.15 5.79
CA TRP A 218 3.29 -18.22 5.37
C TRP A 218 2.83 -16.92 4.67
N ASN A 219 3.12 -15.77 5.26
CA ASN A 219 2.85 -14.46 4.68
C ASN A 219 4.05 -13.53 4.87
N THR A 220 4.27 -12.60 3.93
CA THR A 220 5.21 -11.48 4.09
C THR A 220 4.48 -10.17 3.94
N LEU A 221 4.98 -9.11 4.57
CA LEU A 221 4.56 -7.73 4.35
C LEU A 221 5.80 -6.90 4.03
N SER A 222 5.67 -5.96 3.11
CA SER A 222 6.79 -5.18 2.57
C SER A 222 6.51 -3.67 2.56
N PHE A 223 5.56 -3.18 3.36
CA PHE A 223 5.30 -1.74 3.46
C PHE A 223 6.36 -1.04 4.32
N GLY A 224 6.38 -1.31 5.59
CA GLY A 224 7.35 -0.83 6.58
C GLY A 224 7.19 0.62 7.06
N PRO A 225 8.06 0.98 7.97
CA PRO A 225 9.10 0.18 8.61
C PRO A 225 8.57 -0.67 9.77
N ALA A 226 9.44 -1.50 10.39
CA ALA A 226 9.25 -1.94 11.76
C ALA A 226 9.25 -0.71 12.68
N ILE A 227 8.36 -0.71 13.68
CA ILE A 227 8.18 0.42 14.59
C ILE A 227 8.40 0.04 16.06
N VAL A 228 8.34 -1.27 16.38
CA VAL A 228 8.74 -1.84 17.66
C VAL A 228 9.57 -3.08 17.38
N GLU A 229 10.73 -3.19 18.03
CA GLU A 229 11.59 -4.38 18.04
C GLU A 229 12.00 -4.69 19.48
N ASP A 230 12.02 -5.95 19.86
CA ASP A 230 12.36 -6.41 21.21
C ASP A 230 11.55 -5.68 22.33
N GLY A 231 10.33 -5.22 22.02
CA GLY A 231 9.45 -4.48 22.93
C GLY A 231 9.82 -3.01 23.10
N GLU A 232 10.79 -2.50 22.34
CA GLU A 232 11.20 -1.10 22.38
C GLU A 232 10.85 -0.39 21.06
N VAL A 233 10.48 0.89 21.16
CA VAL A 233 10.25 1.72 19.96
C VAL A 233 11.55 1.87 19.19
N VAL A 234 11.51 1.65 17.88
CA VAL A 234 12.68 1.73 17.01
C VAL A 234 13.19 3.17 16.92
N ASP A 235 14.48 3.38 17.16
CA ASP A 235 15.10 4.71 17.10
C ASP A 235 15.10 5.27 15.66
N GLY A 236 14.71 6.54 15.49
CA GLY A 236 14.80 7.26 14.23
C GLY A 236 13.68 6.96 13.24
N ILE A 237 12.59 6.33 13.66
CA ILE A 237 11.42 6.05 12.79
C ILE A 237 10.76 7.32 12.27
N GLU A 238 10.92 8.46 12.96
CA GLU A 238 10.43 9.77 12.54
C GLU A 238 11.14 10.32 11.29
N ASP A 239 12.30 9.78 10.94
CA ASP A 239 13.09 10.18 9.77
C ASP A 239 12.97 9.17 8.60
N VAL A 240 12.29 8.03 8.80
CA VAL A 240 12.17 6.97 7.78
C VAL A 240 11.16 7.36 6.70
N GLU A 241 11.53 7.15 5.44
CA GLU A 241 10.66 7.25 4.28
C GLU A 241 10.68 5.93 3.51
N VAL A 242 9.55 5.34 3.24
CA VAL A 242 9.45 4.01 2.60
C VAL A 242 9.26 4.06 1.10
N ASP A 243 8.67 5.13 0.58
CA ASP A 243 8.46 5.29 -0.86
C ASP A 243 8.34 6.77 -1.23
N THR A 244 9.36 7.27 -1.93
CA THR A 244 9.44 8.66 -2.40
C THR A 244 9.16 8.81 -3.90
N ASN A 245 8.58 7.78 -4.54
CA ASN A 245 8.24 7.83 -5.95
C ASN A 245 7.16 8.87 -6.25
N VAL A 246 7.08 9.29 -7.52
CA VAL A 246 6.08 10.28 -7.96
C VAL A 246 4.65 9.76 -7.70
N GLY A 247 3.88 10.52 -6.93
CA GLY A 247 2.50 10.21 -6.57
C GLY A 247 2.35 9.67 -5.15
N ASN A 248 3.42 9.25 -4.50
CA ASN A 248 3.38 8.79 -3.12
C ASN A 248 3.55 9.96 -2.14
N HIS A 249 2.95 9.83 -0.99
CA HIS A 249 3.06 10.76 0.12
C HIS A 249 4.07 10.24 1.14
N SER A 250 4.72 11.15 1.85
CA SER A 250 5.52 10.80 3.03
C SER A 250 4.67 10.03 4.04
N ILE A 251 5.28 9.04 4.67
CA ILE A 251 4.66 8.34 5.80
C ILE A 251 4.73 9.15 7.09
N GLN A 252 5.41 10.29 7.11
CA GLN A 252 5.58 11.12 8.31
C GLN A 252 4.38 12.04 8.57
N GLY A 253 4.27 12.53 9.84
CA GLY A 253 3.20 13.39 10.34
C GLY A 253 1.89 12.66 10.65
N ASP A 254 0.93 13.38 11.20
CA ASP A 254 -0.35 12.85 11.67
C ASP A 254 -1.21 12.37 10.52
N GLN A 255 -1.49 11.08 10.49
CA GLN A 255 -2.24 10.42 9.42
C GLN A 255 -3.07 9.25 9.99
N PRO A 256 -4.10 8.78 9.25
CA PRO A 256 -4.64 7.44 9.50
C PRO A 256 -3.54 6.39 9.34
N ARG A 257 -3.54 5.37 10.19
CA ARG A 257 -2.51 4.32 10.25
C ARG A 257 -3.12 2.94 10.32
N THR A 258 -2.37 1.98 9.82
CA THR A 258 -2.62 0.56 10.07
C THR A 258 -1.32 -0.09 10.50
N ALA A 259 -1.36 -0.89 11.55
CA ALA A 259 -0.20 -1.63 12.04
C ALA A 259 -0.60 -3.02 12.52
N VAL A 260 0.35 -3.95 12.45
CA VAL A 260 0.28 -5.26 13.08
C VAL A 260 1.40 -5.39 14.10
N GLY A 261 1.09 -5.97 15.25
CA GLY A 261 2.05 -6.28 16.31
C GLY A 261 1.95 -7.71 16.77
N VAL A 262 3.05 -8.22 17.27
CA VAL A 262 3.20 -9.56 17.84
C VAL A 262 3.37 -9.43 19.33
N VAL A 263 2.49 -10.05 20.09
CA VAL A 263 2.57 -10.11 21.57
C VAL A 263 3.28 -11.39 22.00
N ASP A 264 2.94 -12.51 21.38
CA ASP A 264 3.51 -13.84 21.59
C ASP A 264 3.23 -14.70 20.35
N ASP A 265 3.75 -15.93 20.28
CA ASP A 265 3.44 -16.88 19.22
C ASP A 265 1.91 -17.03 19.05
N ASN A 266 1.41 -16.86 17.83
CA ASN A 266 -0.04 -16.89 17.52
C ASN A 266 -0.90 -15.85 18.27
N HIS A 267 -0.30 -14.85 18.90
CA HIS A 267 -1.00 -13.76 19.55
C HIS A 267 -0.61 -12.42 18.92
N LEU A 268 -1.51 -11.86 18.16
CA LEU A 268 -1.33 -10.65 17.35
C LEU A 268 -2.25 -9.53 17.85
N VAL A 269 -1.80 -8.31 17.66
CA VAL A 269 -2.63 -7.12 17.79
C VAL A 269 -2.62 -6.35 16.47
N PHE A 270 -3.80 -5.97 16.01
CA PHE A 270 -3.96 -5.09 14.85
C PHE A 270 -4.51 -3.76 15.29
N VAL A 271 -3.93 -2.68 14.79
CA VAL A 271 -4.36 -1.32 15.13
C VAL A 271 -4.70 -0.57 13.85
N VAL A 272 -5.89 0.02 13.82
CA VAL A 272 -6.28 0.99 12.80
C VAL A 272 -6.57 2.32 13.50
N VAL A 273 -5.84 3.36 13.12
CA VAL A 273 -6.03 4.72 13.60
C VAL A 273 -6.75 5.53 12.54
N ASP A 274 -7.89 6.10 12.88
CA ASP A 274 -8.56 7.08 12.03
C ASP A 274 -7.80 8.41 12.06
N GLY A 275 -7.95 9.22 11.01
CA GLY A 275 -7.24 10.49 10.96
C GLY A 275 -7.75 11.42 9.86
N ARG A 276 -7.11 12.59 9.74
CA ARG A 276 -7.46 13.64 8.77
C ARG A 276 -8.90 14.14 8.92
N SER A 277 -9.51 13.96 10.10
CA SER A 277 -10.88 14.33 10.41
C SER A 277 -10.92 15.21 11.68
N PRO A 278 -10.74 16.54 11.54
CA PRO A 278 -10.69 17.47 12.67
C PRO A 278 -11.91 17.35 13.57
N GLY A 279 -11.69 17.27 14.89
CA GLY A 279 -12.74 17.12 15.90
C GLY A 279 -13.25 15.68 16.09
N TYR A 280 -12.75 14.73 15.30
CA TYR A 280 -13.00 13.29 15.45
C TYR A 280 -11.69 12.52 15.66
N SER A 281 -10.78 12.58 14.71
CA SER A 281 -9.45 11.99 14.82
C SER A 281 -8.44 12.73 13.96
N ALA A 282 -7.38 13.22 14.56
CA ALA A 282 -6.25 13.85 13.86
C ALA A 282 -5.44 12.82 13.07
N GLY A 283 -5.33 11.63 13.60
CA GLY A 283 -4.35 10.62 13.22
C GLY A 283 -3.16 10.65 14.17
N VAL A 284 -2.14 9.86 13.86
CA VAL A 284 -0.90 9.78 14.64
C VAL A 284 0.31 9.80 13.74
N ASP A 285 1.45 10.25 14.25
CA ASP A 285 2.74 10.07 13.61
C ASP A 285 3.30 8.64 13.84
N MET A 286 4.51 8.37 13.33
CA MET A 286 5.10 7.03 13.43
C MET A 286 5.52 6.67 14.85
N THR A 287 5.99 7.65 15.63
CA THR A 287 6.39 7.45 17.03
C THR A 287 5.19 7.16 17.92
N GLU A 288 4.12 7.94 17.75
CA GLU A 288 2.86 7.71 18.48
C GLU A 288 2.23 6.35 18.13
N LEU A 289 2.29 5.93 16.87
CA LEU A 289 1.85 4.58 16.46
C LEU A 289 2.67 3.50 17.17
N ALA A 290 3.99 3.65 17.21
CA ALA A 290 4.88 2.71 17.89
C ALA A 290 4.61 2.65 19.40
N GLU A 291 4.39 3.81 20.04
CA GLU A 291 4.02 3.88 21.48
C GLU A 291 2.67 3.20 21.76
N ILE A 292 1.69 3.34 20.84
CA ILE A 292 0.41 2.61 20.94
C ILE A 292 0.69 1.10 20.90
N MET A 293 1.45 0.61 19.91
CA MET A 293 1.75 -0.81 19.77
C MET A 293 2.53 -1.36 20.98
N GLN A 294 3.54 -0.63 21.44
CA GLN A 294 4.29 -0.98 22.67
C GLN A 294 3.37 -1.06 23.89
N SER A 295 2.44 -0.11 24.04
CA SER A 295 1.50 -0.10 25.16
C SER A 295 0.52 -1.29 25.17
N LEU A 296 0.27 -1.89 24.00
CA LEU A 296 -0.52 -3.10 23.83
C LEU A 296 0.29 -4.39 24.06
N GLY A 297 1.58 -4.26 24.37
CA GLY A 297 2.47 -5.38 24.69
C GLY A 297 3.14 -6.01 23.47
N ALA A 298 3.13 -5.34 22.32
CA ALA A 298 3.82 -5.85 21.14
C ALA A 298 5.33 -5.89 21.39
N THR A 299 5.94 -7.04 21.15
CA THR A 299 7.40 -7.25 21.14
C THR A 299 7.99 -6.89 19.78
N THR A 300 7.21 -7.06 18.72
CA THR A 300 7.52 -6.64 17.35
C THR A 300 6.27 -5.95 16.80
N ALA A 301 6.42 -4.80 16.13
CA ALA A 301 5.31 -4.16 15.41
C ALA A 301 5.78 -3.56 14.10
N TYR A 302 4.90 -3.58 13.11
CA TYR A 302 5.18 -3.20 11.73
C TYR A 302 4.08 -2.34 11.15
N ASN A 303 4.47 -1.24 10.49
CA ASN A 303 3.53 -0.32 9.86
C ASN A 303 3.11 -0.83 8.47
N LEU A 304 1.83 -0.74 8.19
CA LEU A 304 1.21 -1.11 6.91
C LEU A 304 0.76 0.12 6.11
N ASP A 305 0.18 -0.08 4.92
CA ASP A 305 -0.42 1.00 4.15
C ASP A 305 -1.48 1.71 4.98
N GLY A 306 -1.36 3.01 5.01
CA GLY A 306 -2.17 3.89 5.86
C GLY A 306 -3.02 4.87 5.05
N GLY A 307 -3.33 5.99 5.68
CA GLY A 307 -4.12 7.05 5.06
C GLY A 307 -5.52 6.60 4.70
N GLY A 308 -5.91 6.72 3.44
CA GLY A 308 -7.24 6.32 2.98
C GLY A 308 -7.48 4.80 2.95
N SER A 309 -6.42 3.98 3.02
CA SER A 309 -6.53 2.52 3.07
C SER A 309 -6.81 1.98 4.46
N SER A 310 -6.52 2.77 5.52
CA SER A 310 -6.69 2.31 6.91
C SER A 310 -8.12 1.88 7.18
N THR A 311 -8.36 0.58 7.18
CA THR A 311 -9.69 -0.01 7.30
C THR A 311 -9.63 -1.30 8.12
N MET A 312 -10.55 -1.44 9.06
CA MET A 312 -10.81 -2.65 9.83
C MET A 312 -12.25 -3.08 9.61
N TYR A 313 -12.44 -4.35 9.30
CA TYR A 313 -13.74 -4.99 9.08
C TYR A 313 -13.93 -6.09 10.11
N PHE A 314 -15.14 -6.20 10.64
CA PHE A 314 -15.51 -7.26 11.58
C PHE A 314 -16.99 -7.62 11.45
N ASP A 315 -17.28 -8.91 11.31
CA ASP A 315 -18.63 -9.49 11.29
C ASP A 315 -19.64 -8.74 10.39
N GLY A 316 -19.24 -8.42 9.17
CA GLY A 316 -20.11 -7.79 8.17
C GLY A 316 -20.09 -6.26 8.17
N GLU A 317 -19.36 -5.61 9.10
CA GLU A 317 -19.39 -4.17 9.25
C GLU A 317 -17.98 -3.55 9.30
N LEU A 318 -17.88 -2.27 8.93
CA LEU A 318 -16.67 -1.48 9.15
C LEU A 318 -16.56 -1.13 10.65
N VAL A 319 -15.40 -1.40 11.23
CA VAL A 319 -15.11 -1.08 12.64
C VAL A 319 -14.76 0.40 12.80
N ASN A 320 -13.96 0.94 11.88
CA ASN A 320 -13.50 2.32 11.90
C ASN A 320 -14.30 3.21 10.93
N ASP A 321 -14.06 4.52 10.96
CA ASP A 321 -14.68 5.51 10.06
C ASP A 321 -13.60 6.07 9.11
N PRO A 322 -13.29 5.37 7.98
CA PRO A 322 -12.22 5.77 7.09
C PRO A 322 -12.31 7.23 6.68
N LEU A 323 -11.26 8.02 6.98
CA LEU A 323 -11.19 9.46 6.75
C LEU A 323 -12.35 10.28 7.38
N GLY A 324 -13.07 9.75 8.39
CA GLY A 324 -14.23 10.38 8.99
C GLY A 324 -15.42 10.56 8.02
N THR A 325 -15.49 9.75 6.98
CA THR A 325 -16.55 9.81 5.96
C THR A 325 -17.22 8.45 5.71
N GLY A 326 -16.73 7.39 6.35
CA GLY A 326 -17.16 6.02 6.10
C GLY A 326 -16.89 5.52 4.69
N THR A 327 -16.00 6.19 3.96
CA THR A 327 -15.70 5.83 2.56
C THR A 327 -14.31 5.21 2.49
N GLU A 328 -14.26 3.92 2.20
CA GLU A 328 -13.03 3.19 1.97
C GLU A 328 -12.32 3.61 0.69
N ARG A 329 -11.01 3.55 0.71
CA ARG A 329 -10.16 3.54 -0.49
C ARG A 329 -9.83 2.10 -0.84
N GLY A 330 -9.86 1.74 -2.12
CA GLY A 330 -9.44 0.41 -2.56
C GLY A 330 -7.99 0.12 -2.14
N THR A 331 -7.76 -1.12 -1.69
CA THR A 331 -6.47 -1.72 -1.34
C THR A 331 -6.16 -2.87 -2.30
N SER A 332 -4.89 -3.31 -2.36
CA SER A 332 -4.47 -4.38 -3.26
C SER A 332 -4.70 -5.77 -2.68
N ASP A 333 -4.67 -5.89 -1.36
CA ASP A 333 -4.92 -7.11 -0.60
C ASP A 333 -5.41 -6.81 0.81
N ILE A 334 -5.81 -7.85 1.50
CA ILE A 334 -6.16 -7.85 2.92
C ILE A 334 -5.40 -8.94 3.68
N LEU A 335 -5.24 -8.75 4.98
CA LEU A 335 -5.06 -9.84 5.93
C LEU A 335 -6.42 -10.13 6.55
N TYR A 336 -6.78 -11.42 6.66
CA TYR A 336 -8.10 -11.80 7.15
C TYR A 336 -8.12 -13.12 7.91
N ILE A 337 -9.17 -13.31 8.71
CA ILE A 337 -9.53 -14.55 9.38
C ILE A 337 -10.93 -14.93 8.88
N GLY A 338 -11.09 -16.16 8.37
CA GLY A 338 -12.37 -16.71 7.93
C GLY A 338 -13.33 -16.93 9.11
N GLY A 339 -14.65 -16.84 8.83
CA GLY A 339 -15.72 -17.07 9.80
C GLY A 339 -16.22 -18.51 9.84
#